data_f9a01d2661464045d793ab82148d6acf
#
_entry.id   f9a01d2661464045d793ab82148d6acf
#
_cell.length_a   1.000
_cell.length_b   1.000
_cell.length_c   1.000
_cell.angle_alpha   90.00
_cell.angle_beta   90.00
_cell.angle_gamma   90.00
#
_symmetry.space_group_name_H-M   'P 1'
#
loop_
_entity.id
_entity.type
_entity.pdbx_description
1 polymer ?
#
loop_
_entity_poly.entity_id
_entity_poly.type
_entity_poly.pdbx_seq_one_letter_code
_entity_poly.pdbx_strand_id
1 'polypeptide(L)'
;MIEILKAILFGIVEGITEWLPISSTGHMILLNEIVSLDVSDEFYSMFEVVIQLGAILAVVILFWNQIWPFGKKDNKEPLAKTGAGAYIKWDIFKLWFHILVSCVPAAIVGVLFDEQLEALFYNYQTVAIMLILFGVAFIVIENYHKGKKAKVNTLVGIDYKLAFWIGMFQLIAAVFPGTSRSGATIVGALLLGVSRTFAAEYTFFLAIPVMFGASLLKGAKFLMNATMTSQEGVILVVGMIVAFAVSLVVIKFLMGYIKKHDFKVFGWYRIILGVIVLLCGFAGFIG
;
A
#
# COMPACT_ATOMS: atom_id res chain seq x y z
N MET A 1 -0.39 29.75 1.36
CA MET A 1 -1.71 29.34 0.85
C MET A 1 -1.58 28.39 -0.36
N ILE A 2 -0.71 28.66 -1.32
CA ILE A 2 -0.49 27.80 -2.48
C ILE A 2 0.04 26.41 -2.09
N GLU A 3 0.99 26.31 -1.16
CA GLU A 3 1.54 25.03 -0.69
C GLU A 3 0.49 24.15 0.00
N ILE A 4 -0.49 24.76 0.67
CA ILE A 4 -1.62 24.00 1.25
C ILE A 4 -2.51 23.40 0.14
N LEU A 5 -2.75 24.12 -0.95
CA LEU A 5 -3.50 23.57 -2.10
C LEU A 5 -2.74 22.43 -2.77
N LYS A 6 -1.42 22.56 -2.89
CA LYS A 6 -0.57 21.46 -3.38
C LYS A 6 -0.64 20.26 -2.42
N ALA A 7 -0.52 20.47 -1.10
CA ALA A 7 -0.66 19.39 -0.11
C ALA A 7 -2.01 18.67 -0.20
N ILE A 8 -3.10 19.40 -0.44
CA ILE A 8 -4.42 18.82 -0.71
C ILE A 8 -4.38 17.93 -1.95
N LEU A 9 -3.76 18.40 -3.04
CA LEU A 9 -3.65 17.63 -4.28
C LEU A 9 -2.83 16.35 -4.07
N PHE A 10 -1.68 16.43 -3.38
CA PHE A 10 -0.89 15.26 -2.99
C PHE A 10 -1.70 14.29 -2.14
N GLY A 11 -2.45 14.79 -1.16
CA GLY A 11 -3.33 13.97 -0.32
C GLY A 11 -4.45 13.27 -1.12
N ILE A 12 -5.02 13.92 -2.12
CA ILE A 12 -6.02 13.32 -3.03
C ILE A 12 -5.38 12.21 -3.84
N VAL A 13 -4.24 12.49 -4.48
CA VAL A 13 -3.53 11.50 -5.32
C VAL A 13 -3.12 10.30 -4.47
N GLU A 14 -2.52 10.51 -3.31
CA GLU A 14 -2.14 9.44 -2.38
C GLU A 14 -3.36 8.61 -1.96
N GLY A 15 -4.42 9.26 -1.49
CA GLY A 15 -5.64 8.58 -1.03
C GLY A 15 -6.34 7.76 -2.11
N ILE A 16 -6.20 8.12 -3.38
CA ILE A 16 -6.72 7.34 -4.53
C ILE A 16 -5.77 6.19 -4.86
N THR A 17 -4.50 6.50 -5.06
CA THR A 17 -3.56 5.60 -5.74
C THR A 17 -2.93 4.55 -4.83
N GLU A 18 -2.97 4.75 -3.53
CA GLU A 18 -2.46 3.78 -2.56
C GLU A 18 -3.31 2.50 -2.48
N TRP A 19 -4.63 2.63 -2.53
CA TRP A 19 -5.55 1.49 -2.40
C TRP A 19 -5.87 0.83 -3.74
N LEU A 20 -5.98 1.63 -4.79
CA LEU A 20 -6.06 1.08 -6.13
C LEU A 20 -4.70 0.49 -6.51
N PRO A 21 -4.66 -0.72 -7.11
CA PRO A 21 -3.38 -1.35 -7.43
C PRO A 21 -2.72 -0.73 -8.67
N ILE A 22 -2.49 0.61 -8.65
CA ILE A 22 -2.00 1.42 -9.79
C ILE A 22 -0.67 2.13 -9.54
N SER A 23 -0.08 1.97 -8.34
CA SER A 23 1.18 2.59 -7.88
C SER A 23 1.08 4.07 -7.50
N SER A 24 0.98 4.34 -6.20
CA SER A 24 1.08 5.70 -5.65
C SER A 24 2.41 6.36 -6.00
N THR A 25 3.53 5.65 -5.85
CA THR A 25 4.87 6.17 -6.19
C THR A 25 4.96 6.70 -7.63
N GLY A 26 4.43 5.95 -8.61
CA GLY A 26 4.45 6.40 -10.01
C GLY A 26 3.66 7.70 -10.24
N HIS A 27 2.56 7.89 -9.50
CA HIS A 27 1.76 9.10 -9.59
C HIS A 27 2.41 10.27 -8.84
N MET A 28 3.01 10.00 -7.66
CA MET A 28 3.66 11.03 -6.87
C MET A 28 4.88 11.62 -7.59
N ILE A 29 5.68 10.78 -8.28
CA ILE A 29 6.79 11.24 -9.11
C ILE A 29 6.27 12.20 -10.21
N LEU A 30 5.28 11.78 -10.99
CA LEU A 30 4.71 12.65 -12.05
C LEU A 30 4.07 13.91 -11.48
N LEU A 31 3.40 13.82 -10.34
CA LEU A 31 2.77 14.97 -9.71
C LEU A 31 3.82 15.98 -9.24
N ASN A 32 4.91 15.50 -8.65
CA ASN A 32 5.98 16.37 -8.14
C ASN A 32 6.69 17.13 -9.25
N GLU A 33 6.83 16.56 -10.44
CA GLU A 33 7.39 17.26 -11.60
C GLU A 33 6.47 18.41 -12.10
N ILE A 34 5.16 18.24 -11.96
CA ILE A 34 4.18 19.25 -12.44
C ILE A 34 3.86 20.28 -11.36
N VAL A 35 3.76 19.83 -10.11
CA VAL A 35 3.28 20.62 -8.96
C VAL A 35 4.21 20.37 -7.77
N SER A 36 5.49 20.74 -7.88
CA SER A 36 6.45 20.58 -6.78
C SER A 36 6.06 21.37 -5.55
N LEU A 37 6.22 20.78 -4.36
CA LEU A 37 6.14 21.46 -3.08
C LEU A 37 7.40 22.32 -2.87
N ASP A 38 7.22 23.52 -2.37
CA ASP A 38 8.34 24.40 -1.96
C ASP A 38 8.78 24.05 -0.54
N VAL A 39 9.51 22.94 -0.43
CA VAL A 39 10.02 22.34 0.81
C VAL A 39 11.41 21.77 0.59
N SER A 40 12.11 21.37 1.66
CA SER A 40 13.40 20.69 1.53
C SER A 40 13.25 19.29 0.94
N ASP A 41 14.29 18.79 0.25
CA ASP A 41 14.29 17.44 -0.33
C ASP A 41 14.15 16.38 0.77
N GLU A 42 14.78 16.60 1.93
CA GLU A 42 14.66 15.72 3.09
C GLU A 42 13.22 15.67 3.62
N PHE A 43 12.54 16.83 3.67
CA PHE A 43 11.13 16.86 4.06
C PHE A 43 10.26 16.16 3.04
N TYR A 44 10.46 16.40 1.74
CA TYR A 44 9.68 15.77 0.68
C TYR A 44 9.81 14.23 0.73
N SER A 45 11.03 13.71 0.86
CA SER A 45 11.28 12.27 1.00
C SER A 45 10.58 11.65 2.23
N MET A 46 10.51 12.38 3.33
CA MET A 46 9.75 11.96 4.52
C MET A 46 8.24 12.08 4.28
N PHE A 47 7.77 13.19 3.66
CA PHE A 47 6.37 13.48 3.40
C PHE A 47 5.69 12.38 2.56
N GLU A 48 6.33 11.93 1.47
CA GLU A 48 5.79 10.86 0.60
C GLU A 48 5.47 9.57 1.35
N VAL A 49 6.24 9.27 2.40
CA VAL A 49 6.04 8.05 3.20
C VAL A 49 5.07 8.30 4.36
N VAL A 50 5.20 9.43 5.05
CA VAL A 50 4.41 9.70 6.26
C VAL A 50 2.96 10.08 5.95
N ILE A 51 2.68 10.68 4.78
CA ILE A 51 1.31 10.96 4.32
C ILE A 51 0.45 9.69 4.26
N GLN A 52 1.06 8.52 4.03
CA GLN A 52 0.41 7.22 4.02
C GLN A 52 -0.22 6.86 5.36
N LEU A 53 0.25 7.42 6.48
CA LEU A 53 -0.40 7.22 7.79
C LEU A 53 -1.85 7.72 7.80
N GLY A 54 -2.13 8.81 7.08
CA GLY A 54 -3.50 9.26 6.87
C GLY A 54 -4.33 8.20 6.15
N ALA A 55 -3.80 7.64 5.08
CA ALA A 55 -4.46 6.59 4.31
C ALA A 55 -4.70 5.31 5.15
N ILE A 56 -3.73 4.88 5.96
CA ILE A 56 -3.87 3.69 6.84
C ILE A 56 -5.00 3.86 7.85
N LEU A 57 -5.18 5.05 8.42
CA LEU A 57 -6.27 5.30 9.37
C LEU A 57 -7.65 4.98 8.77
N ALA A 58 -7.83 5.15 7.46
CA ALA A 58 -9.06 4.78 6.78
C ALA A 58 -9.30 3.25 6.84
N VAL A 59 -8.27 2.43 6.65
CA VAL A 59 -8.36 0.96 6.80
C VAL A 59 -8.72 0.61 8.24
N VAL A 60 -8.01 1.19 9.21
CA VAL A 60 -8.26 0.92 10.63
C VAL A 60 -9.70 1.21 11.01
N ILE A 61 -10.26 2.32 10.55
CA ILE A 61 -11.65 2.69 10.86
C ILE A 61 -12.64 1.79 10.12
N LEU A 62 -12.45 1.54 8.82
CA LEU A 62 -13.40 0.76 8.03
C LEU A 62 -13.44 -0.71 8.43
N PHE A 63 -12.32 -1.26 8.85
CA PHE A 63 -12.18 -2.67 9.19
C PHE A 63 -11.95 -2.94 10.68
N TRP A 64 -12.24 -1.96 11.55
CA TRP A 64 -12.01 -2.05 12.99
C TRP A 64 -12.44 -3.38 13.61
N ASN A 65 -13.64 -3.83 13.30
CA ASN A 65 -14.18 -5.08 13.85
C ASN A 65 -13.46 -6.35 13.38
N GLN A 66 -12.74 -6.27 12.25
CA GLN A 66 -11.99 -7.38 11.67
C GLN A 66 -10.53 -7.41 12.13
N ILE A 67 -10.00 -6.29 12.64
CA ILE A 67 -8.59 -6.16 13.03
C ILE A 67 -8.39 -5.99 14.53
N TRP A 68 -9.44 -5.56 15.27
CA TRP A 68 -9.35 -5.32 16.72
C TRP A 68 -9.52 -6.62 17.49
N PRO A 69 -8.46 -7.13 18.18
CA PRO A 69 -8.44 -8.48 18.74
C PRO A 69 -9.13 -8.63 20.10
N PHE A 70 -9.72 -7.55 20.63
CA PHE A 70 -10.31 -7.57 21.97
C PHE A 70 -11.81 -7.29 21.95
N GLY A 71 -12.58 -7.98 22.81
CA GLY A 71 -14.02 -7.78 23.01
C GLY A 71 -14.81 -9.08 23.00
N LYS A 72 -15.95 -9.10 23.69
CA LYS A 72 -16.87 -10.27 23.69
C LYS A 72 -17.78 -10.29 22.46
N LYS A 73 -18.17 -9.11 21.98
CA LYS A 73 -19.09 -9.00 20.85
C LYS A 73 -18.41 -9.58 19.60
N ASP A 74 -19.13 -10.44 18.89
CA ASP A 74 -18.69 -11.09 17.65
C ASP A 74 -17.40 -11.93 17.80
N ASN A 75 -17.06 -12.38 19.03
CA ASN A 75 -15.93 -13.27 19.26
C ASN A 75 -16.27 -14.70 18.85
N LYS A 76 -15.85 -15.10 17.67
CA LYS A 76 -16.13 -16.43 17.09
C LYS A 76 -15.21 -17.51 17.64
N GLU A 77 -13.99 -17.14 18.03
CA GLU A 77 -12.97 -18.07 18.51
C GLU A 77 -12.27 -17.45 19.74
N PRO A 78 -12.91 -17.50 20.94
CA PRO A 78 -12.31 -16.96 22.15
C PRO A 78 -11.11 -17.81 22.59
N LEU A 79 -10.05 -17.17 23.08
CA LEU A 79 -8.85 -17.86 23.61
C LEU A 79 -9.21 -18.81 24.78
N ALA A 80 -10.20 -18.42 25.60
CA ALA A 80 -10.76 -19.27 26.67
C ALA A 80 -12.25 -19.00 26.82
N LYS A 81 -13.02 -19.98 27.34
CA LYS A 81 -14.48 -19.84 27.50
C LYS A 81 -14.88 -18.87 28.62
N THR A 82 -13.99 -18.63 29.60
CA THR A 82 -14.24 -17.79 30.77
C THR A 82 -13.06 -16.89 31.10
N GLY A 83 -13.25 -15.90 31.97
CA GLY A 83 -12.21 -14.97 32.40
C GLY A 83 -11.75 -14.00 31.30
N ALA A 84 -10.54 -13.48 31.42
CA ALA A 84 -9.94 -12.54 30.48
C ALA A 84 -9.80 -13.12 29.05
N GLY A 85 -9.57 -14.41 28.91
CA GLY A 85 -9.46 -15.09 27.62
C GLY A 85 -10.73 -15.08 26.78
N ALA A 86 -11.91 -14.90 27.40
CA ALA A 86 -13.17 -14.77 26.68
C ALA A 86 -13.29 -13.43 25.91
N TYR A 87 -12.44 -12.46 26.21
CA TYR A 87 -12.38 -11.17 25.53
C TYR A 87 -11.35 -11.14 24.40
N ILE A 88 -10.52 -12.20 24.25
CA ILE A 88 -9.48 -12.29 23.24
C ILE A 88 -10.03 -13.04 22.05
N LYS A 89 -10.05 -12.38 20.88
CA LYS A 89 -10.44 -12.95 19.57
C LYS A 89 -9.23 -13.62 18.93
N TRP A 90 -9.11 -14.93 19.14
CA TRP A 90 -7.93 -15.69 18.74
C TRP A 90 -7.76 -15.79 17.22
N ASP A 91 -8.85 -15.80 16.47
CA ASP A 91 -8.88 -15.72 15.02
C ASP A 91 -8.21 -14.44 14.49
N ILE A 92 -8.44 -13.30 15.15
CA ILE A 92 -7.82 -12.02 14.79
C ILE A 92 -6.33 -12.01 15.19
N PHE A 93 -5.95 -12.60 16.32
CA PHE A 93 -4.52 -12.75 16.66
C PHE A 93 -3.77 -13.62 15.64
N LYS A 94 -4.36 -14.74 15.20
CA LYS A 94 -3.79 -15.57 14.12
C LYS A 94 -3.60 -14.75 12.84
N LEU A 95 -4.60 -13.94 12.45
CA LEU A 95 -4.49 -13.05 11.29
C LEU A 95 -3.30 -12.08 11.43
N TRP A 96 -3.13 -11.46 12.59
CA TRP A 96 -2.00 -10.57 12.84
C TRP A 96 -0.65 -11.31 12.78
N PHE A 97 -0.54 -12.55 13.29
CA PHE A 97 0.68 -13.34 13.12
C PHE A 97 0.99 -13.65 11.65
N HIS A 98 -0.03 -13.98 10.84
CA HIS A 98 0.15 -14.17 9.39
C HIS A 98 0.62 -12.88 8.71
N ILE A 99 0.04 -11.73 9.08
CA ILE A 99 0.44 -10.42 8.57
C ILE A 99 1.90 -10.13 8.93
N LEU A 100 2.31 -10.37 10.17
CA LEU A 100 3.71 -10.18 10.60
C LEU A 100 4.67 -11.06 9.79
N VAL A 101 4.32 -12.31 9.51
CA VAL A 101 5.12 -13.18 8.63
C VAL A 101 5.24 -12.59 7.23
N SER A 102 4.18 -12.00 6.69
CA SER A 102 4.23 -11.31 5.39
C SER A 102 5.08 -10.03 5.40
N CYS A 103 5.24 -9.39 6.56
CA CYS A 103 6.10 -8.19 6.69
C CYS A 103 7.60 -8.54 6.64
N VAL A 104 8.00 -9.71 7.17
CA VAL A 104 9.40 -10.05 7.43
C VAL A 104 10.31 -9.90 6.19
N PRO A 105 10.00 -10.46 4.99
CA PRO A 105 10.90 -10.37 3.85
C PRO A 105 11.21 -8.90 3.45
N ALA A 106 10.18 -8.08 3.33
CA ALA A 106 10.33 -6.68 2.95
C ALA A 106 10.97 -5.83 4.06
N ALA A 107 10.68 -6.14 5.34
CA ALA A 107 11.29 -5.44 6.47
C ALA A 107 12.80 -5.68 6.55
N ILE A 108 13.26 -6.94 6.40
CA ILE A 108 14.68 -7.26 6.41
C ILE A 108 15.42 -6.50 5.30
N VAL A 109 14.92 -6.57 4.08
CA VAL A 109 15.58 -5.95 2.93
C VAL A 109 15.48 -4.42 2.98
N GLY A 110 14.33 -3.86 3.35
CA GLY A 110 14.14 -2.42 3.47
C GLY A 110 15.01 -1.79 4.55
N VAL A 111 15.15 -2.45 5.73
CA VAL A 111 15.99 -1.89 6.80
C VAL A 111 17.48 -2.00 6.48
N LEU A 112 17.92 -3.08 5.83
CA LEU A 112 19.34 -3.33 5.58
C LEU A 112 19.88 -2.65 4.32
N PHE A 113 19.03 -2.40 3.32
CA PHE A 113 19.44 -1.99 1.98
C PHE A 113 18.70 -0.76 1.43
N ASP A 114 17.93 -0.02 2.25
CA ASP A 114 17.09 1.12 1.82
C ASP A 114 17.87 2.10 0.92
N GLU A 115 19.02 2.59 1.37
CA GLU A 115 19.82 3.56 0.64
C GLU A 115 20.39 3.01 -0.68
N GLN A 116 20.82 1.75 -0.68
CA GLN A 116 21.36 1.09 -1.88
C GLN A 116 20.26 0.84 -2.91
N LEU A 117 19.07 0.43 -2.47
CA LEU A 117 17.93 0.19 -3.34
C LEU A 117 17.41 1.50 -3.93
N GLU A 118 17.31 2.56 -3.11
CA GLU A 118 16.93 3.89 -3.55
C GLU A 118 17.90 4.40 -4.62
N ALA A 119 19.21 4.33 -4.38
CA ALA A 119 20.24 4.77 -5.34
C ALA A 119 20.23 3.99 -6.67
N LEU A 120 19.88 2.69 -6.64
CA LEU A 120 19.92 1.84 -7.83
C LEU A 120 18.62 1.88 -8.64
N PHE A 121 17.48 1.91 -7.97
CA PHE A 121 16.18 1.64 -8.59
C PHE A 121 15.21 2.82 -8.57
N TYR A 122 15.47 3.89 -7.79
CA TYR A 122 14.56 5.04 -7.76
C TYR A 122 14.80 5.98 -8.95
N ASN A 123 14.39 5.50 -10.11
CA ASN A 123 14.48 6.22 -11.38
C ASN A 123 13.24 5.92 -12.24
N TYR A 124 12.94 6.80 -13.20
CA TYR A 124 11.73 6.70 -14.01
C TYR A 124 11.69 5.43 -14.87
N GLN A 125 12.84 4.92 -15.30
CA GLN A 125 12.93 3.69 -16.10
C GLN A 125 12.42 2.49 -15.30
N THR A 126 12.92 2.31 -14.09
CA THR A 126 12.47 1.24 -13.19
C THR A 126 10.99 1.36 -12.89
N VAL A 127 10.51 2.56 -12.54
CA VAL A 127 9.10 2.82 -12.25
C VAL A 127 8.22 2.44 -13.44
N ALA A 128 8.57 2.88 -14.63
CA ALA A 128 7.81 2.61 -15.85
C ALA A 128 7.80 1.12 -16.22
N ILE A 129 8.95 0.46 -16.16
CA ILE A 129 9.07 -0.98 -16.43
C ILE A 129 8.21 -1.77 -15.45
N MET A 130 8.27 -1.46 -14.16
CA MET A 130 7.49 -2.16 -13.15
C MET A 130 5.99 -1.87 -13.24
N LEU A 131 5.60 -0.67 -13.62
CA LEU A 131 4.21 -0.36 -13.96
C LEU A 131 3.70 -1.27 -15.08
N ILE A 132 4.45 -1.39 -16.18
CA ILE A 132 4.06 -2.22 -17.32
C ILE A 132 4.05 -3.70 -16.94
N LEU A 133 5.10 -4.21 -16.30
CA LEU A 133 5.21 -5.62 -15.91
C LEU A 133 4.06 -6.07 -15.02
N PHE A 134 3.76 -5.31 -13.97
CA PHE A 134 2.64 -5.64 -13.08
C PHE A 134 1.28 -5.33 -13.71
N GLY A 135 1.21 -4.40 -14.66
CA GLY A 135 0.04 -4.21 -15.50
C GLY A 135 -0.28 -5.46 -16.33
N VAL A 136 0.73 -6.02 -17.00
CA VAL A 136 0.62 -7.30 -17.73
C VAL A 136 0.32 -8.46 -16.78
N ALA A 137 0.96 -8.50 -15.61
CA ALA A 137 0.71 -9.55 -14.61
C ALA A 137 -0.76 -9.58 -14.16
N PHE A 138 -1.40 -8.44 -13.93
CA PHE A 138 -2.84 -8.39 -13.64
C PHE A 138 -3.69 -8.96 -14.76
N ILE A 139 -3.42 -8.62 -16.00
CA ILE A 139 -4.18 -9.11 -17.16
C ILE A 139 -4.00 -10.62 -17.30
N VAL A 140 -2.78 -11.11 -17.20
CA VAL A 140 -2.45 -12.54 -17.33
C VAL A 140 -3.10 -13.35 -16.23
N ILE A 141 -2.96 -12.94 -14.95
CA ILE A 141 -3.51 -13.71 -13.83
C ILE A 141 -5.04 -13.72 -13.84
N GLU A 142 -5.68 -12.62 -14.20
CA GLU A 142 -7.14 -12.56 -14.30
C GLU A 142 -7.67 -13.44 -15.45
N ASN A 143 -6.97 -13.47 -16.58
CA ASN A 143 -7.32 -14.39 -17.68
C ASN A 143 -7.11 -15.85 -17.29
N TYR A 144 -6.02 -16.17 -16.58
CA TYR A 144 -5.74 -17.52 -16.09
C TYR A 144 -6.81 -18.03 -15.11
N HIS A 145 -7.35 -17.14 -14.27
CA HIS A 145 -8.39 -17.49 -13.28
C HIS A 145 -9.81 -17.38 -13.82
N LYS A 146 -10.01 -16.95 -15.07
CA LYS A 146 -11.35 -16.85 -15.67
C LYS A 146 -12.06 -18.19 -15.62
N GLY A 147 -13.24 -18.22 -15.00
CA GLY A 147 -14.07 -19.45 -14.84
C GLY A 147 -13.59 -20.41 -13.74
N LYS A 148 -12.48 -20.13 -13.05
CA LYS A 148 -12.00 -20.98 -11.96
C LYS A 148 -12.52 -20.46 -10.60
N LYS A 149 -12.85 -21.39 -9.70
CA LYS A 149 -13.18 -21.05 -8.31
C LYS A 149 -11.89 -20.80 -7.53
N ALA A 150 -11.87 -19.73 -6.72
CA ALA A 150 -10.77 -19.48 -5.82
C ALA A 150 -10.66 -20.61 -4.77
N LYS A 151 -9.42 -20.96 -4.41
CA LYS A 151 -9.15 -22.01 -3.40
C LYS A 151 -9.33 -21.46 -1.98
N VAL A 152 -9.01 -20.18 -1.76
CA VAL A 152 -9.07 -19.53 -0.46
C VAL A 152 -10.08 -18.37 -0.53
N ASN A 153 -11.17 -18.50 0.24
CA ASN A 153 -12.30 -17.58 0.23
C ASN A 153 -12.60 -17.00 1.62
N THR A 154 -11.60 -17.03 2.51
CA THR A 154 -11.67 -16.42 3.84
C THR A 154 -10.29 -15.94 4.27
N LEU A 155 -10.21 -14.94 5.15
CA LEU A 155 -8.93 -14.51 5.73
C LEU A 155 -8.28 -15.61 6.59
N VAL A 156 -9.09 -16.40 7.30
CA VAL A 156 -8.62 -17.54 8.10
C VAL A 156 -8.01 -18.65 7.23
N GLY A 157 -8.39 -18.74 5.97
CA GLY A 157 -7.82 -19.69 5.01
C GLY A 157 -6.42 -19.32 4.51
N ILE A 158 -5.93 -18.11 4.82
CA ILE A 158 -4.56 -17.70 4.54
C ILE A 158 -3.68 -18.23 5.67
N ASP A 159 -2.96 -19.32 5.40
CA ASP A 159 -2.01 -19.92 6.33
C ASP A 159 -0.63 -19.23 6.29
N TYR A 160 0.30 -19.67 7.15
CA TYR A 160 1.67 -19.11 7.22
C TYR A 160 2.45 -19.25 5.92
N LYS A 161 2.21 -20.31 5.14
CA LYS A 161 2.86 -20.52 3.85
C LYS A 161 2.38 -19.50 2.82
N LEU A 162 1.07 -19.29 2.73
CA LEU A 162 0.47 -18.27 1.87
C LEU A 162 0.90 -16.86 2.29
N ALA A 163 0.88 -16.59 3.60
CA ALA A 163 1.34 -15.32 4.16
C ALA A 163 2.80 -15.01 3.79
N PHE A 164 3.69 -15.99 3.94
CA PHE A 164 5.10 -15.85 3.55
C PHE A 164 5.25 -15.53 2.05
N TRP A 165 4.57 -16.28 1.18
CA TRP A 165 4.66 -16.03 -0.26
C TRP A 165 4.04 -14.69 -0.68
N ILE A 166 2.93 -14.25 -0.06
CA ILE A 166 2.40 -12.89 -0.27
C ILE A 166 3.44 -11.86 0.17
N GLY A 167 4.15 -12.10 1.27
CA GLY A 167 5.27 -11.27 1.73
C GLY A 167 6.43 -11.22 0.74
N MET A 168 6.73 -12.34 0.03
CA MET A 168 7.74 -12.34 -1.04
C MET A 168 7.30 -11.48 -2.24
N PHE A 169 6.02 -11.44 -2.58
CA PHE A 169 5.52 -10.48 -3.58
C PHE A 169 5.62 -9.03 -3.07
N GLN A 170 5.37 -8.79 -1.78
CA GLN A 170 5.59 -7.48 -1.17
C GLN A 170 7.06 -7.05 -1.25
N LEU A 171 8.01 -7.98 -1.07
CA LEU A 171 9.43 -7.72 -1.22
C LEU A 171 9.77 -7.16 -2.60
N ILE A 172 9.14 -7.66 -3.68
CA ILE A 172 9.35 -7.13 -5.03
C ILE A 172 8.98 -5.63 -5.07
N ALA A 173 7.89 -5.25 -4.40
CA ALA A 173 7.48 -3.85 -4.34
C ALA A 173 8.38 -2.98 -3.44
N ALA A 174 9.01 -3.57 -2.43
CA ALA A 174 10.00 -2.88 -1.58
C ALA A 174 11.32 -2.63 -2.32
N VAL A 175 11.71 -3.53 -3.23
CA VAL A 175 12.95 -3.42 -4.01
C VAL A 175 12.77 -2.53 -5.25
N PHE A 176 11.64 -2.65 -5.95
CA PHE A 176 11.43 -1.99 -7.24
C PHE A 176 10.29 -0.97 -7.15
N PRO A 177 10.60 0.34 -7.13
CA PRO A 177 9.58 1.40 -7.17
C PRO A 177 8.73 1.29 -8.44
N GLY A 178 7.48 1.74 -8.37
CA GLY A 178 6.54 1.56 -9.48
C GLY A 178 5.78 0.23 -9.45
N THR A 179 6.28 -0.79 -8.75
CA THR A 179 5.59 -2.09 -8.59
C THR A 179 4.21 -1.95 -7.96
N SER A 180 4.03 -1.02 -7.04
CA SER A 180 2.90 -0.90 -6.11
C SER A 180 2.84 -2.04 -5.08
N ARG A 181 2.91 -1.71 -3.81
CA ARG A 181 2.76 -2.69 -2.74
C ARG A 181 1.44 -3.45 -2.86
N SER A 182 0.32 -2.71 -2.96
CA SER A 182 -1.00 -3.32 -3.14
C SER A 182 -1.10 -4.13 -4.44
N GLY A 183 -0.50 -3.65 -5.53
CA GLY A 183 -0.45 -4.38 -6.79
C GLY A 183 0.28 -5.71 -6.68
N ALA A 184 1.47 -5.73 -6.10
CA ALA A 184 2.26 -6.95 -5.95
C ALA A 184 1.60 -7.98 -5.04
N THR A 185 1.12 -7.56 -3.87
CA THR A 185 0.48 -8.46 -2.91
C THR A 185 -0.83 -9.03 -3.41
N ILE A 186 -1.65 -8.24 -4.14
CA ILE A 186 -2.87 -8.74 -4.78
C ILE A 186 -2.53 -9.76 -5.88
N VAL A 187 -1.59 -9.45 -6.78
CA VAL A 187 -1.14 -10.39 -7.83
C VAL A 187 -0.64 -11.68 -7.20
N GLY A 188 0.21 -11.58 -6.17
CA GLY A 188 0.73 -12.74 -5.44
C GLY A 188 -0.39 -13.57 -4.80
N ALA A 189 -1.32 -12.94 -4.10
CA ALA A 189 -2.44 -13.62 -3.46
C ALA A 189 -3.36 -14.32 -4.50
N LEU A 190 -3.64 -13.65 -5.63
CA LEU A 190 -4.39 -14.25 -6.73
C LEU A 190 -3.68 -15.46 -7.31
N LEU A 191 -2.37 -15.38 -7.61
CA LEU A 191 -1.56 -16.50 -8.10
C LEU A 191 -1.63 -17.71 -7.16
N LEU A 192 -1.65 -17.47 -5.86
CA LEU A 192 -1.76 -18.50 -4.83
C LEU A 192 -3.18 -19.04 -4.65
N GLY A 193 -4.17 -18.50 -5.38
CA GLY A 193 -5.54 -18.96 -5.38
C GLY A 193 -6.45 -18.31 -4.34
N VAL A 194 -6.05 -17.20 -3.76
CA VAL A 194 -6.90 -16.36 -2.89
C VAL A 194 -7.90 -15.60 -3.75
N SER A 195 -9.15 -15.46 -3.29
CA SER A 195 -10.17 -14.72 -4.03
C SER A 195 -9.87 -13.21 -4.03
N ARG A 196 -10.41 -12.48 -5.03
CA ARG A 196 -10.17 -11.03 -5.20
C ARG A 196 -10.46 -10.22 -3.94
N THR A 197 -11.60 -10.48 -3.31
CA THR A 197 -12.02 -9.76 -2.09
C THR A 197 -11.02 -9.96 -0.96
N PHE A 198 -10.65 -11.22 -0.67
CA PHE A 198 -9.74 -11.52 0.44
C PHE A 198 -8.28 -11.19 0.12
N ALA A 199 -7.87 -11.20 -1.15
CA ALA A 199 -6.59 -10.67 -1.59
C ALA A 199 -6.47 -9.17 -1.30
N ALA A 200 -7.51 -8.38 -1.61
CA ALA A 200 -7.54 -6.96 -1.31
C ALA A 200 -7.61 -6.68 0.21
N GLU A 201 -8.50 -7.35 0.94
CA GLU A 201 -8.61 -7.18 2.40
C GLU A 201 -7.29 -7.50 3.11
N TYR A 202 -6.66 -8.64 2.79
CA TYR A 202 -5.37 -9.02 3.37
C TYR A 202 -4.27 -8.00 3.05
N THR A 203 -4.23 -7.52 1.81
CA THR A 203 -3.32 -6.45 1.36
C THR A 203 -3.50 -5.16 2.16
N PHE A 204 -4.75 -4.76 2.47
CA PHE A 204 -5.03 -3.58 3.29
C PHE A 204 -4.57 -3.77 4.73
N PHE A 205 -4.77 -4.94 5.33
CA PHE A 205 -4.31 -5.21 6.69
C PHE A 205 -2.79 -5.29 6.77
N LEU A 206 -2.15 -5.87 5.77
CA LEU A 206 -0.70 -5.91 5.63
C LEU A 206 -0.10 -4.50 5.51
N ALA A 207 -0.84 -3.54 4.92
CA ALA A 207 -0.42 -2.14 4.86
C ALA A 207 -0.18 -1.52 6.24
N ILE A 208 -0.99 -1.87 7.24
CA ILE A 208 -0.98 -1.23 8.55
C ILE A 208 0.42 -1.29 9.19
N PRO A 209 1.00 -2.47 9.48
CA PRO A 209 2.32 -2.53 10.10
C PRO A 209 3.45 -2.06 9.18
N VAL A 210 3.35 -2.29 7.87
CA VAL A 210 4.40 -1.93 6.91
C VAL A 210 4.55 -0.42 6.78
N MET A 211 3.44 0.29 6.51
CA MET A 211 3.47 1.74 6.36
C MET A 211 3.74 2.44 7.69
N PHE A 212 3.20 1.92 8.80
CA PHE A 212 3.51 2.44 10.12
C PHE A 212 5.02 2.33 10.40
N GLY A 213 5.62 1.17 10.15
CA GLY A 213 7.05 0.95 10.32
C GLY A 213 7.91 1.82 9.41
N ALA A 214 7.56 1.94 8.13
CA ALA A 214 8.25 2.81 7.17
C ALA A 214 8.16 4.29 7.57
N SER A 215 6.97 4.74 8.00
CA SER A 215 6.77 6.12 8.45
C SER A 215 7.54 6.44 9.73
N LEU A 216 7.61 5.51 10.68
CA LEU A 216 8.44 5.66 11.87
C LEU A 216 9.92 5.78 11.51
N LEU A 217 10.42 4.93 10.60
CA LEU A 217 11.81 4.94 10.18
C LEU A 217 12.19 6.24 9.47
N LYS A 218 11.42 6.62 8.43
CA LYS A 218 11.68 7.84 7.65
C LYS A 218 11.46 9.10 8.50
N GLY A 219 10.42 9.15 9.33
CA GLY A 219 10.16 10.25 10.26
C GLY A 219 11.25 10.42 11.31
N ALA A 220 11.72 9.33 11.93
CA ALA A 220 12.82 9.37 12.87
C ALA A 220 14.12 9.82 12.20
N LYS A 221 14.45 9.28 11.00
CA LYS A 221 15.63 9.68 10.21
C LYS A 221 15.59 11.18 9.87
N PHE A 222 14.42 11.71 9.47
CA PHE A 222 14.23 13.13 9.22
C PHE A 222 14.49 13.98 10.48
N LEU A 223 13.86 13.65 11.62
CA LEU A 223 14.01 14.41 12.87
C LEU A 223 15.41 14.36 13.47
N MET A 224 16.22 13.36 13.12
CA MET A 224 17.62 13.28 13.52
C MET A 224 18.54 14.17 12.68
N ASN A 225 18.18 14.45 11.43
CA ASN A 225 19.05 15.14 10.46
C ASN A 225 18.55 16.55 10.10
N ALA A 226 17.27 16.84 10.29
CA ALA A 226 16.64 18.11 9.92
C ALA A 226 15.60 18.55 10.97
N THR A 227 15.20 19.81 10.89
CA THR A 227 14.14 20.38 11.73
C THR A 227 12.96 20.77 10.87
N MET A 228 11.78 20.29 11.26
CA MET A 228 10.53 20.60 10.57
C MET A 228 10.13 22.05 10.82
N THR A 229 9.88 22.79 9.77
CA THR A 229 9.30 24.14 9.87
C THR A 229 7.81 24.08 10.19
N SER A 230 7.23 25.15 10.72
CA SER A 230 5.78 25.21 10.98
C SER A 230 4.96 25.04 9.70
N GLN A 231 5.46 25.53 8.55
CA GLN A 231 4.80 25.37 7.26
C GLN A 231 4.80 23.92 6.80
N GLU A 232 5.92 23.24 6.89
CA GLU A 232 6.04 21.81 6.56
C GLU A 232 5.13 20.94 7.43
N GLY A 233 5.05 21.24 8.73
CA GLY A 233 4.12 20.57 9.65
C GLY A 233 2.65 20.72 9.21
N VAL A 234 2.24 21.91 8.76
CA VAL A 234 0.89 22.14 8.24
C VAL A 234 0.67 21.39 6.94
N ILE A 235 1.64 21.39 6.01
CA ILE A 235 1.59 20.64 4.75
C ILE A 235 1.37 19.15 5.02
N LEU A 236 2.15 18.57 5.93
CA LEU A 236 2.05 17.16 6.29
C LEU A 236 0.67 16.81 6.87
N VAL A 237 0.22 17.59 7.86
CA VAL A 237 -1.09 17.33 8.51
C VAL A 237 -2.25 17.47 7.52
N VAL A 238 -2.24 18.49 6.66
CA VAL A 238 -3.27 18.69 5.63
C VAL A 238 -3.25 17.53 4.63
N GLY A 239 -2.07 17.15 4.14
CA GLY A 239 -1.93 16.00 3.24
C GLY A 239 -2.48 14.71 3.86
N MET A 240 -2.14 14.41 5.11
CA MET A 240 -2.62 13.24 5.85
C MET A 240 -4.15 13.24 6.03
N ILE A 241 -4.75 14.37 6.40
CA ILE A 241 -6.21 14.49 6.57
C ILE A 241 -6.93 14.24 5.25
N VAL A 242 -6.42 14.82 4.16
CA VAL A 242 -7.02 14.65 2.84
C VAL A 242 -6.84 13.20 2.35
N ALA A 243 -5.64 12.64 2.50
CA ALA A 243 -5.38 11.24 2.17
C ALA A 243 -6.31 10.29 2.94
N PHE A 244 -6.55 10.54 4.23
CA PHE A 244 -7.50 9.81 5.03
C PHE A 244 -8.94 9.90 4.48
N ALA A 245 -9.43 11.11 4.24
CA ALA A 245 -10.80 11.34 3.78
C ALA A 245 -11.06 10.70 2.41
N VAL A 246 -10.11 10.84 1.48
CA VAL A 246 -10.19 10.24 0.14
C VAL A 246 -10.10 8.72 0.22
N SER A 247 -9.21 8.18 1.05
CA SER A 247 -9.03 6.73 1.26
C SER A 247 -10.31 6.06 1.77
N LEU A 248 -11.08 6.71 2.65
CA LEU A 248 -12.37 6.17 3.11
C LEU A 248 -13.35 5.92 1.95
N VAL A 249 -13.37 6.80 0.98
CA VAL A 249 -14.23 6.67 -0.21
C VAL A 249 -13.69 5.62 -1.16
N VAL A 250 -12.38 5.67 -1.45
CA VAL A 250 -11.73 4.79 -2.44
C VAL A 250 -11.72 3.33 -2.01
N ILE A 251 -11.45 3.05 -0.73
CA ILE A 251 -11.49 1.68 -0.21
C ILE A 251 -12.90 1.09 -0.35
N LYS A 252 -13.94 1.84 0.02
CA LYS A 252 -15.34 1.39 -0.15
C LYS A 252 -15.68 1.15 -1.61
N PHE A 253 -15.26 2.07 -2.49
CA PHE A 253 -15.44 1.92 -3.93
C PHE A 253 -14.75 0.65 -4.44
N LEU A 254 -13.47 0.45 -4.13
CA LEU A 254 -12.72 -0.71 -4.60
C LEU A 254 -13.32 -2.02 -4.11
N MET A 255 -13.69 -2.11 -2.83
CA MET A 255 -14.33 -3.31 -2.27
C MET A 255 -15.68 -3.61 -2.93
N GLY A 256 -16.44 -2.59 -3.29
CA GLY A 256 -17.66 -2.74 -4.09
C GLY A 256 -17.40 -3.19 -5.52
N TYR A 257 -16.37 -2.62 -6.16
CA TYR A 257 -15.98 -2.87 -7.53
C TYR A 257 -15.51 -4.32 -7.77
N ILE A 258 -14.57 -4.81 -6.94
CA ILE A 258 -13.96 -6.14 -7.11
C ILE A 258 -14.91 -7.30 -6.82
N LYS A 259 -16.07 -7.05 -6.19
CA LYS A 259 -17.14 -8.06 -6.05
C LYS A 259 -17.81 -8.39 -7.39
N LYS A 260 -17.77 -7.48 -8.35
CA LYS A 260 -18.49 -7.59 -9.64
C LYS A 260 -17.55 -7.58 -10.84
N HIS A 261 -16.32 -7.08 -10.67
CA HIS A 261 -15.36 -6.88 -11.75
C HIS A 261 -14.01 -7.52 -11.40
N ASP A 262 -13.16 -7.68 -12.41
CA ASP A 262 -11.79 -8.13 -12.26
C ASP A 262 -10.79 -6.95 -12.19
N PHE A 263 -9.52 -7.26 -11.94
CA PHE A 263 -8.46 -6.24 -11.83
C PHE A 263 -7.86 -5.81 -13.18
N LYS A 264 -8.36 -6.29 -14.33
CA LYS A 264 -7.76 -5.98 -15.64
C LYS A 264 -7.77 -4.50 -15.99
N VAL A 265 -8.79 -3.76 -15.55
CA VAL A 265 -8.84 -2.30 -15.78
C VAL A 265 -7.63 -1.60 -15.17
N PHE A 266 -7.21 -2.02 -13.97
CA PHE A 266 -6.01 -1.47 -13.31
C PHE A 266 -4.74 -1.93 -14.03
N GLY A 267 -4.74 -3.13 -14.60
CA GLY A 267 -3.66 -3.62 -15.45
C GLY A 267 -3.44 -2.74 -16.67
N TRP A 268 -4.49 -2.44 -17.42
CA TRP A 268 -4.44 -1.54 -18.58
C TRP A 268 -4.03 -0.13 -18.19
N TYR A 269 -4.59 0.41 -17.12
CA TYR A 269 -4.22 1.74 -16.60
C TYR A 269 -2.71 1.81 -16.32
N ARG A 270 -2.14 0.81 -15.64
CA ARG A 270 -0.71 0.75 -15.32
C ARG A 270 0.17 0.70 -16.57
N ILE A 271 -0.21 -0.08 -17.59
CA ILE A 271 0.52 -0.14 -18.86
C ILE A 271 0.55 1.23 -19.53
N ILE A 272 -0.61 1.90 -19.62
CA ILE A 272 -0.72 3.24 -20.20
C ILE A 272 0.14 4.23 -19.40
N LEU A 273 0.02 4.24 -18.09
CA LEU A 273 0.80 5.12 -17.21
C LEU A 273 2.31 4.87 -17.36
N GLY A 274 2.74 3.59 -17.40
CA GLY A 274 4.14 3.25 -17.60
C GLY A 274 4.69 3.73 -18.94
N VAL A 275 3.90 3.62 -20.01
CA VAL A 275 4.27 4.18 -21.32
C VAL A 275 4.39 5.71 -21.25
N ILE A 276 3.46 6.40 -20.58
CA ILE A 276 3.52 7.85 -20.39
C ILE A 276 4.80 8.23 -19.63
N VAL A 277 5.12 7.54 -18.52
CA VAL A 277 6.35 7.78 -17.73
C VAL A 277 7.59 7.62 -18.62
N LEU A 278 7.67 6.56 -19.44
CA LEU A 278 8.80 6.39 -20.37
C LEU A 278 8.89 7.54 -21.37
N LEU A 279 7.79 7.93 -21.98
CA LEU A 279 7.78 9.02 -22.96
C LEU A 279 8.19 10.36 -22.32
N CYS A 280 7.71 10.67 -21.13
CA CYS A 280 8.11 11.87 -20.39
C CYS A 280 9.60 11.85 -20.02
N GLY A 281 10.13 10.70 -19.59
CA GLY A 281 11.56 10.55 -19.29
C GLY A 281 12.44 10.69 -20.53
N PHE A 282 12.09 10.07 -21.66
CA PHE A 282 12.82 10.22 -22.91
C PHE A 282 12.76 11.65 -23.48
N ALA A 283 11.67 12.37 -23.22
CA ALA A 283 11.52 13.77 -23.62
C ALA A 283 12.25 14.75 -22.67
N GLY A 284 12.84 14.26 -21.57
CA GLY A 284 13.53 15.08 -20.57
C GLY A 284 12.61 15.90 -19.66
N PHE A 285 11.34 15.52 -19.53
CA PHE A 285 10.40 16.14 -18.59
C PHE A 285 10.54 15.58 -17.17
N ILE A 286 11.10 14.38 -17.01
CA ILE A 286 11.39 13.73 -15.73
C ILE A 286 12.78 13.13 -15.80
N GLY A 287 13.57 13.36 -14.76
CA GLY A 287 14.99 12.97 -14.69
C GLY A 287 15.28 11.88 -13.69
#